data_00619623e418625ddbe05413066e2d27
#
_entry.id   00619623e418625ddbe05413066e2d27
#
_cell.length_a   1.000
_cell.length_b   1.000
_cell.length_c   1.000
_cell.angle_alpha   90.00
_cell.angle_beta   90.00
_cell.angle_gamma   90.00
#
_symmetry.space_group_name_H-M   'P 1'
#
loop_
_entity.id
_entity.type
_entity.pdbx_description
1 polymer ?
#
loop_
_entity_poly.entity_id
_entity_poly.type
_entity_poly.pdbx_seq_one_letter_code
_entity_poly.pdbx_strand_id
1 'polypeptide(L)'
;MNDIRELTDPIAKKNGKEVTSVVAIEECSELQKEITKMMRERGNKMNLLEEMADVYICLAELRQCYGITDHDLSTMIIRKITRIYARKSILSGPKE
;
A
#
# COMPACT_ATOMS: atom_id res chain seq x y z
N MET A 1 -13.38 -1.39 -1.81
CA MET A 1 -12.31 -1.94 -0.97
C MET A 1 -12.67 -1.95 0.50
N ASN A 2 -13.92 -1.67 0.79
CA ASN A 2 -14.32 -1.56 2.20
C ASN A 2 -14.14 -2.84 2.99
N ASP A 3 -14.28 -3.96 2.31
CA ASP A 3 -14.33 -5.23 3.01
C ASP A 3 -13.02 -5.97 3.02
N ILE A 4 -11.96 -5.35 2.50
CA ILE A 4 -10.68 -6.04 2.43
C ILE A 4 -10.21 -6.45 3.82
N ARG A 5 -10.48 -5.62 4.83
CA ARG A 5 -10.06 -5.94 6.20
C ARG A 5 -10.78 -7.14 6.75
N GLU A 6 -12.07 -7.24 6.48
CA GLU A 6 -12.84 -8.39 6.96
C GLU A 6 -12.28 -9.68 6.39
N LEU A 7 -11.80 -9.61 5.16
CA LEU A 7 -11.24 -10.79 4.51
C LEU A 7 -9.82 -11.07 4.95
N THR A 8 -9.03 -10.05 5.22
CA THR A 8 -7.61 -10.23 5.52
C THR A 8 -7.31 -10.39 7.00
N ASP A 9 -8.15 -9.84 7.89
CA ASP A 9 -7.88 -9.94 9.32
C ASP A 9 -7.75 -11.38 9.80
N PRO A 10 -8.62 -12.31 9.40
CA PRO A 10 -8.44 -13.70 9.83
C PRO A 10 -7.15 -14.31 9.32
N ILE A 11 -6.74 -13.95 8.11
CA ILE A 11 -5.49 -14.46 7.54
C ILE A 11 -4.30 -13.95 8.34
N ALA A 12 -4.31 -12.65 8.64
CA ALA A 12 -3.23 -12.04 9.41
C ALA A 12 -3.14 -12.65 10.80
N LYS A 13 -4.28 -12.89 11.44
CA LYS A 13 -4.27 -13.49 12.76
C LYS A 13 -3.71 -14.90 12.73
N LYS A 14 -4.06 -15.65 11.69
CA LYS A 14 -3.57 -17.03 11.57
C LYS A 14 -2.08 -17.05 11.31
N ASN A 15 -1.60 -16.21 10.41
CA ASN A 15 -0.18 -16.20 10.04
C ASN A 15 0.71 -15.59 11.11
N GLY A 16 0.22 -14.58 11.79
CA GLY A 16 0.98 -13.93 12.83
C GLY A 16 1.88 -12.82 12.32
N LYS A 17 2.43 -12.08 13.25
CA LYS A 17 3.16 -10.87 12.95
C LYS A 17 4.41 -11.12 12.12
N GLU A 18 5.17 -12.15 12.48
CA GLU A 18 6.43 -12.39 11.81
C GLU A 18 6.24 -12.82 10.36
N VAL A 19 5.37 -13.80 10.14
CA VAL A 19 5.13 -14.29 8.78
C VAL A 19 4.54 -13.18 7.91
N THR A 20 3.58 -12.46 8.46
CA THR A 20 2.95 -11.36 7.72
C THR A 20 3.98 -10.30 7.33
N SER A 21 4.89 -9.98 8.26
CA SER A 21 5.91 -8.97 7.98
C SER A 21 6.87 -9.42 6.88
N VAL A 22 7.30 -10.68 6.94
CA VAL A 22 8.21 -11.20 5.92
C VAL A 22 7.55 -11.19 4.55
N VAL A 23 6.31 -11.64 4.47
CA VAL A 23 5.59 -11.66 3.20
C VAL A 23 5.42 -10.24 2.66
N ALA A 24 5.12 -9.30 3.54
CA ALA A 24 4.96 -7.90 3.11
C ALA A 24 6.26 -7.36 2.51
N ILE A 25 7.40 -7.70 3.12
CA ILE A 25 8.69 -7.27 2.59
C ILE A 25 8.90 -7.86 1.19
N GLU A 26 8.60 -9.14 1.04
CA GLU A 26 8.75 -9.80 -0.24
C GLU A 26 7.86 -9.19 -1.32
N GLU A 27 6.60 -8.93 -0.98
CA GLU A 27 5.68 -8.39 -1.97
C GLU A 27 6.04 -6.95 -2.33
N CYS A 28 6.54 -6.17 -1.40
CA CYS A 28 7.01 -4.84 -1.72
C CYS A 28 8.20 -4.90 -2.69
N SER A 29 9.06 -5.90 -2.51
CA SER A 29 10.20 -6.09 -3.41
C SER A 29 9.72 -6.46 -4.82
N GLU A 30 8.70 -7.31 -4.92
CA GLU A 30 8.17 -7.69 -6.21
C GLU A 30 7.52 -6.50 -6.91
N LEU A 31 6.82 -5.66 -6.14
CA LEU A 31 6.24 -4.46 -6.71
C LEU A 31 7.32 -3.54 -7.27
N GLN A 32 8.42 -3.38 -6.55
CA GLN A 32 9.53 -2.55 -7.02
C GLN A 32 10.06 -3.06 -8.36
N LYS A 33 10.16 -4.37 -8.51
CA LYS A 33 10.63 -4.96 -9.76
C LYS A 33 9.69 -4.62 -10.91
N GLU A 34 8.39 -4.75 -10.68
CA GLU A 34 7.44 -4.48 -11.75
C GLU A 34 7.40 -3.01 -12.13
N ILE A 35 7.54 -2.13 -11.16
CA ILE A 35 7.62 -0.70 -11.45
C ILE A 35 8.84 -0.41 -12.31
N THR A 36 9.99 -0.99 -11.96
CA THR A 36 11.20 -0.79 -12.72
C THR A 36 11.05 -1.29 -14.17
N LYS A 37 10.40 -2.44 -14.35
CA LYS A 37 10.15 -2.95 -15.68
C LYS A 37 9.27 -2.01 -16.48
N MET A 38 8.23 -1.47 -15.85
CA MET A 38 7.35 -0.51 -16.54
C MET A 38 8.13 0.71 -16.98
N MET A 39 9.02 1.21 -16.14
CA MET A 39 9.83 2.38 -16.48
C MET A 39 10.75 2.10 -17.67
N ARG A 40 11.17 0.87 -17.82
CA ARG A 40 12.04 0.46 -18.93
C ARG A 40 11.24 -0.05 -20.13
N GLU A 41 9.94 0.08 -20.07
CA GLU A 41 9.04 -0.36 -21.13
C GLU A 41 9.16 -1.85 -21.42
N ARG A 42 9.45 -2.62 -20.38
CA ARG A 42 9.56 -4.08 -20.48
C ARG A 42 8.49 -4.79 -19.67
N GLY A 43 7.68 -4.05 -18.93
CA GLY A 43 6.67 -4.65 -18.11
C GLY A 43 5.34 -4.70 -18.83
N ASN A 44 4.36 -5.24 -18.14
CA ASN A 44 3.00 -5.15 -18.62
C ASN A 44 2.08 -4.77 -17.47
N LYS A 45 0.97 -4.19 -17.86
CA LYS A 45 0.05 -3.63 -16.88
C LYS A 45 -0.54 -4.70 -15.96
N MET A 46 -0.77 -5.89 -16.48
CA MET A 46 -1.37 -6.96 -15.68
C MET A 46 -0.44 -7.39 -14.55
N ASN A 47 0.85 -7.54 -14.85
CA ASN A 47 1.81 -7.91 -13.81
C ASN A 47 1.90 -6.84 -12.74
N LEU A 48 1.92 -5.58 -13.15
CA LEU A 48 1.94 -4.49 -12.19
C LEU A 48 0.69 -4.50 -11.33
N LEU A 49 -0.47 -4.73 -11.94
CA LEU A 49 -1.73 -4.79 -11.23
C LEU A 49 -1.72 -5.89 -10.17
N GLU A 50 -1.20 -7.06 -10.52
CA GLU A 50 -1.13 -8.16 -9.57
C GLU A 50 -0.28 -7.82 -8.37
N GLU A 51 0.88 -7.21 -8.61
CA GLU A 51 1.75 -6.85 -7.49
C GLU A 51 1.17 -5.74 -6.65
N MET A 52 0.47 -4.80 -7.26
CA MET A 52 -0.21 -3.78 -6.49
C MET A 52 -1.27 -4.39 -5.58
N ALA A 53 -2.00 -5.36 -6.11
CA ALA A 53 -3.03 -6.03 -5.30
C ALA A 53 -2.39 -6.76 -4.12
N ASP A 54 -1.28 -7.47 -4.37
CA ASP A 54 -0.59 -8.18 -3.29
C ASP A 54 -0.15 -7.23 -2.20
N VAL A 55 0.38 -6.07 -2.57
CA VAL A 55 0.83 -5.10 -1.59
C VAL A 55 -0.34 -4.52 -0.80
N TYR A 56 -1.46 -4.22 -1.47
CA TYR A 56 -2.64 -3.74 -0.76
C TYR A 56 -3.11 -4.75 0.29
N ILE A 57 -3.10 -6.03 -0.07
CA ILE A 57 -3.47 -7.09 0.89
C ILE A 57 -2.49 -7.10 2.06
N CYS A 58 -1.19 -7.02 1.77
CA CYS A 58 -0.18 -7.00 2.82
C CYS A 58 -0.35 -5.82 3.76
N LEU A 59 -0.67 -4.65 3.22
CA LEU A 59 -0.86 -3.48 4.06
C LEU A 59 -2.03 -3.68 5.03
N ALA A 60 -3.12 -4.28 4.53
CA ALA A 60 -4.27 -4.56 5.39
C ALA A 60 -3.90 -5.53 6.50
N GLU A 61 -3.11 -6.56 6.17
CA GLU A 61 -2.70 -7.56 7.15
C GLU A 61 -1.73 -6.98 8.18
N LEU A 62 -0.79 -6.15 7.72
CA LEU A 62 0.15 -5.51 8.64
C LEU A 62 -0.58 -4.66 9.66
N ARG A 63 -1.59 -3.94 9.21
CA ARG A 63 -2.38 -3.11 10.09
C ARG A 63 -2.96 -3.95 11.23
N GLN A 64 -3.50 -5.11 10.89
CA GLN A 64 -4.05 -6.01 11.89
C GLN A 64 -2.97 -6.49 12.86
N CYS A 65 -1.83 -6.89 12.34
CA CYS A 65 -0.77 -7.48 13.17
C CYS A 65 -0.16 -6.47 14.14
N TYR A 66 -0.09 -5.21 13.74
CA TYR A 66 0.56 -4.19 14.55
C TYR A 66 -0.41 -3.25 15.25
N GLY A 67 -1.70 -3.59 15.24
CA GLY A 67 -2.68 -2.82 16.00
C GLY A 67 -2.91 -1.41 15.48
N ILE A 68 -2.78 -1.22 14.19
CA ILE A 68 -3.00 0.08 13.56
C ILE A 68 -4.45 0.13 13.10
N THR A 69 -5.21 1.09 13.60
CA THR A 69 -6.62 1.21 13.21
C THR A 69 -6.76 1.89 11.86
N ASP A 70 -7.92 1.72 11.25
CA ASP A 70 -8.23 2.45 10.03
C ASP A 70 -8.18 3.94 10.24
N HIS A 71 -8.66 4.38 11.40
CA HIS A 71 -8.65 5.80 11.72
C HIS A 71 -7.23 6.34 11.76
N ASP A 72 -6.32 5.60 12.39
CA ASP A 72 -4.93 6.00 12.47
C ASP A 72 -4.33 6.14 11.07
N LEU A 73 -4.57 5.16 10.23
CA LEU A 73 -3.99 5.14 8.90
C LEU A 73 -4.58 6.24 8.03
N SER A 74 -5.91 6.39 8.06
CA SER A 74 -6.58 7.43 7.29
C SER A 74 -6.10 8.81 7.69
N THR A 75 -5.97 9.04 8.99
CA THR A 75 -5.52 10.32 9.51
C THR A 75 -4.12 10.64 9.01
N MET A 76 -3.24 9.65 9.05
CA MET A 76 -1.87 9.86 8.58
C MET A 76 -1.83 10.10 7.07
N ILE A 77 -2.65 9.37 6.31
CA ILE A 77 -2.70 9.55 4.85
C ILE A 77 -3.15 10.98 4.53
N ILE A 78 -4.22 11.45 5.17
CA ILE A 78 -4.72 12.80 4.92
C ILE A 78 -3.66 13.84 5.27
N ARG A 79 -2.99 13.63 6.40
CA ARG A 79 -1.94 14.56 6.82
C ARG A 79 -0.83 14.66 5.78
N LYS A 80 -0.41 13.51 5.26
CA LYS A 80 0.67 13.48 4.28
C LYS A 80 0.24 14.08 2.94
N ILE A 81 -0.98 13.80 2.52
CA ILE A 81 -1.51 14.37 1.28
C ILE A 81 -1.59 15.88 1.40
N THR A 82 -2.08 16.38 2.53
CA THR A 82 -2.19 17.80 2.76
C THR A 82 -0.81 18.46 2.66
N ARG A 83 0.19 17.81 3.23
CA ARG A 83 1.55 18.34 3.18
C ARG A 83 2.10 18.38 1.76
N ILE A 84 1.79 17.35 0.98
CA ILE A 84 2.22 17.30 -0.42
C ILE A 84 1.59 18.45 -1.20
N TYR A 85 0.30 18.65 -1.03
CA TYR A 85 -0.37 19.75 -1.72
C TYR A 85 0.22 21.11 -1.32
N ALA A 86 0.47 21.30 -0.04
CA ALA A 86 1.00 22.58 0.43
C ALA A 86 2.37 22.86 -0.19
N ARG A 87 3.25 21.85 -0.18
CA ARG A 87 4.59 22.05 -0.70
C ARG A 87 4.60 22.32 -2.19
N LYS A 88 3.71 21.68 -2.91
CA LYS A 88 3.70 21.80 -4.37
C LYS A 88 2.72 22.85 -4.87
N SER A 89 2.04 23.49 -3.94
CA SER A 89 1.06 24.51 -4.27
C SER A 89 -0.06 23.99 -5.15
N ILE A 90 -0.34 22.71 -5.07
CA ILE A 90 -1.38 22.11 -5.90
C ILE A 90 -2.75 22.61 -5.51
N LEU A 91 -3.00 22.79 -4.20
CA LEU A 91 -4.28 23.28 -3.71
C LEU A 91 -4.53 24.72 -4.12
N SER A 92 -3.47 25.47 -4.33
CA SER A 92 -3.58 26.85 -4.74
C SER A 92 -3.84 26.98 -6.22
N GLY A 93 -3.92 25.87 -6.91
CA GLY A 93 -4.12 25.87 -8.32
C GLY A 93 -2.82 25.75 -9.07
N PRO A 94 -2.92 25.38 -10.34
CA PRO A 94 -1.73 25.17 -11.15
C PRO A 94 -1.02 26.48 -11.39
N LYS A 95 0.26 26.35 -11.55
CA LYS A 95 1.05 27.52 -11.80
C LYS A 95 1.39 27.66 -13.24
N GLU A 96 1.08 26.85 -13.95
CA GLU A 96 1.39 26.87 -15.32
C GLU A 96 2.36 27.66 -15.78
#